data_e63614321e83159b53c8a85c268a70ee
#
_entry.id   e63614321e83159b53c8a85c268a70ee
#
_cell.length_a   1.000
_cell.length_b   1.000
_cell.length_c   1.000
_cell.angle_alpha   90.00
_cell.angle_beta   90.00
_cell.angle_gamma   90.00
#
_symmetry.space_group_name_H-M   'P 1'
#
loop_
_entity.id
_entity.type
_entity.pdbx_description
1 polymer ?
#
loop_
_entity_poly.entity_id
_entity_poly.type
_entity_poly.pdbx_seq_one_letter_code
_entity_poly.pdbx_strand_id
1 'polypeptide(L)'
;MVLPKKEKRLPFFLSREDVLNIFNFVSNSKPFTIRDLLIFKMLYFTGMRISELLNLKINSVNFETMDIRVFGKGSKERIIPFHHDILDLFNSYLIFRQENLKPKCENIFVNSKGRPLSRQYIWKMCRKVGNFLNLELHPHIFRHSLATHLLSGGASIKTIQEILGHESISTTQIYTHLVYEELKREYFRAFKNFDIDINPINKL
;
A
#
# COMPACT_ATOMS: atom_id res chain seq x y z
N MET A 1 -40.62 19.69 7.72
CA MET A 1 -39.44 19.51 8.58
C MET A 1 -38.25 19.15 7.67
N VAL A 2 -37.40 20.12 7.36
CA VAL A 2 -36.25 19.90 6.45
C VAL A 2 -35.09 19.41 7.30
N LEU A 3 -34.68 18.15 7.09
CA LEU A 3 -33.49 17.58 7.74
C LEU A 3 -32.26 18.40 7.32
N PRO A 4 -31.39 18.81 8.24
CA PRO A 4 -30.20 19.54 7.91
C PRO A 4 -29.32 18.67 7.02
N LYS A 5 -28.87 19.20 5.87
CA LYS A 5 -27.86 18.56 5.02
C LYS A 5 -26.62 18.30 5.88
N LYS A 6 -26.25 17.01 6.04
CA LYS A 6 -24.96 16.64 6.61
C LYS A 6 -23.87 17.44 5.87
N GLU A 7 -23.16 18.28 6.59
CA GLU A 7 -21.93 18.90 6.07
C GLU A 7 -21.05 17.80 5.49
N LYS A 8 -20.70 17.91 4.22
CA LYS A 8 -19.69 17.04 3.60
C LYS A 8 -18.37 17.39 4.27
N ARG A 9 -18.00 16.61 5.30
CA ARG A 9 -16.63 16.66 5.82
C ARG A 9 -15.71 16.40 4.63
N LEU A 10 -14.70 17.26 4.46
CA LEU A 10 -13.64 17.03 3.49
C LEU A 10 -13.08 15.61 3.73
N PRO A 11 -12.84 14.82 2.67
CA PRO A 11 -12.32 13.49 2.84
C PRO A 11 -10.99 13.57 3.62
N PHE A 12 -10.96 12.89 4.75
CA PHE A 12 -9.78 12.82 5.60
C PHE A 12 -8.70 11.98 4.88
N PHE A 13 -7.49 12.49 4.82
CA PHE A 13 -6.31 11.76 4.35
C PHE A 13 -5.18 11.94 5.36
N LEU A 14 -4.27 10.99 5.40
CA LEU A 14 -3.10 11.05 6.28
C LEU A 14 -2.11 12.09 5.73
N SER A 15 -1.63 12.97 6.59
CA SER A 15 -0.50 13.83 6.26
C SER A 15 0.79 12.99 6.08
N ARG A 16 1.84 13.61 5.54
CA ARG A 16 3.18 13.00 5.50
C ARG A 16 3.64 12.57 6.89
N GLU A 17 3.48 13.44 7.87
CA GLU A 17 3.85 13.19 9.26
C GLU A 17 3.07 12.03 9.86
N ASP A 18 1.76 11.94 9.61
CA ASP A 18 0.94 10.81 10.06
C ASP A 18 1.48 9.48 9.50
N VAL A 19 1.83 9.44 8.22
CA VAL A 19 2.38 8.24 7.57
C VAL A 19 3.70 7.83 8.22
N LEU A 20 4.61 8.76 8.46
CA LEU A 20 5.88 8.51 9.13
C LEU A 20 5.67 8.03 10.57
N ASN A 21 4.77 8.67 11.31
CA ASN A 21 4.43 8.29 12.68
C ASN A 21 3.83 6.89 12.75
N ILE A 22 2.98 6.51 11.79
CA ILE A 22 2.45 5.15 11.68
C ILE A 22 3.58 4.13 11.48
N PHE A 23 4.48 4.37 10.55
CA PHE A 23 5.58 3.44 10.27
C PHE A 23 6.54 3.33 11.46
N ASN A 24 6.92 4.44 12.07
CA ASN A 24 7.75 4.47 13.25
C ASN A 24 7.12 3.75 14.44
N PHE A 25 5.83 3.99 14.68
CA PHE A 25 5.11 3.31 15.74
C PHE A 25 5.06 1.79 15.53
N VAL A 26 4.73 1.35 14.33
CA VAL A 26 4.63 -0.09 14.00
C VAL A 26 6.01 -0.76 14.05
N SER A 27 7.06 -0.08 13.61
CA SER A 27 8.44 -0.60 13.66
C SER A 27 8.95 -0.81 15.09
N ASN A 28 8.60 0.09 16.01
CA ASN A 28 9.18 0.13 17.35
C ASN A 28 8.27 -0.44 18.46
N SER A 29 7.04 -0.84 18.15
CA SER A 29 6.04 -1.20 19.16
C SER A 29 5.64 -2.67 19.08
N LYS A 30 5.80 -3.41 20.19
CA LYS A 30 5.19 -4.73 20.31
C LYS A 30 3.66 -4.62 20.45
N PRO A 31 2.88 -5.55 19.90
CA PRO A 31 3.28 -6.84 19.31
C PRO A 31 3.41 -6.82 17.78
N PHE A 32 3.63 -5.67 17.16
CA PHE A 32 3.80 -5.59 15.71
C PHE A 32 5.08 -6.28 15.26
N THR A 33 5.06 -6.78 14.04
CA THR A 33 6.15 -7.55 13.45
C THR A 33 6.60 -6.89 12.14
N ILE A 34 7.74 -7.35 11.61
CA ILE A 34 8.21 -6.96 10.27
C ILE A 34 7.14 -7.15 9.18
N ARG A 35 6.31 -8.20 9.29
CA ARG A 35 5.16 -8.42 8.42
C ARG A 35 4.16 -7.27 8.49
N ASP A 36 3.85 -6.80 9.69
CA ASP A 36 2.82 -5.78 9.91
C ASP A 36 3.31 -4.43 9.39
N LEU A 37 4.58 -4.11 9.57
CA LEU A 37 5.21 -2.93 8.99
C LEU A 37 5.16 -2.99 7.46
N LEU A 38 5.52 -4.13 6.86
CA LEU A 38 5.45 -4.30 5.41
C LEU A 38 4.01 -4.14 4.90
N ILE A 39 3.00 -4.66 5.61
CA ILE A 39 1.59 -4.48 5.25
C ILE A 39 1.22 -3.00 5.19
N PHE A 40 1.57 -2.20 6.21
CA PHE A 40 1.27 -0.77 6.20
C PHE A 40 1.99 -0.03 5.06
N LYS A 41 3.28 -0.33 4.86
CA LYS A 41 4.04 0.27 3.75
C LYS A 41 3.45 -0.13 2.39
N MET A 42 3.09 -1.39 2.19
CA MET A 42 2.45 -1.85 0.95
C MET A 42 1.10 -1.17 0.71
N LEU A 43 0.24 -1.06 1.72
CA LEU A 43 -1.04 -0.35 1.59
C LEU A 43 -0.84 1.10 1.16
N TYR A 44 0.17 1.77 1.69
CA TYR A 44 0.45 3.16 1.38
C TYR A 44 1.11 3.32 0.01
N PHE A 45 2.22 2.65 -0.26
CA PHE A 45 2.99 2.85 -1.49
C PHE A 45 2.30 2.33 -2.75
N THR A 46 1.49 1.30 -2.63
CA THR A 46 0.83 0.70 -3.80
C THR A 46 -0.63 1.11 -3.94
N GLY A 47 -1.23 1.58 -2.86
CA GLY A 47 -2.66 1.89 -2.84
C GLY A 47 -3.57 0.71 -3.17
N MET A 48 -3.07 -0.53 -3.10
CA MET A 48 -3.87 -1.71 -3.41
C MET A 48 -5.02 -1.90 -2.43
N ARG A 49 -6.07 -2.56 -2.89
CA ARG A 49 -7.19 -2.91 -2.02
C ARG A 49 -6.76 -4.00 -1.03
N ILE A 50 -7.36 -4.02 0.16
CA ILE A 50 -7.06 -5.04 1.18
C ILE A 50 -7.20 -6.48 0.63
N SER A 51 -8.17 -6.73 -0.24
CA SER A 51 -8.34 -8.04 -0.88
C SER A 51 -7.22 -8.37 -1.86
N GLU A 52 -6.71 -7.40 -2.58
CA GLU A 52 -5.57 -7.56 -3.48
C GLU A 52 -4.31 -7.87 -2.67
N LEU A 53 -4.05 -7.13 -1.59
CA LEU A 53 -2.93 -7.37 -0.69
C LEU A 53 -2.95 -8.78 -0.08
N LEU A 54 -4.11 -9.23 0.42
CA LEU A 54 -4.24 -10.52 1.08
C LEU A 54 -4.12 -11.71 0.10
N ASN A 55 -4.47 -11.49 -1.16
CA ASN A 55 -4.36 -12.50 -2.22
C ASN A 55 -3.03 -12.43 -2.98
N LEU A 56 -2.15 -11.48 -2.63
CA LEU A 56 -0.88 -11.32 -3.31
C LEU A 56 0.01 -12.54 -3.12
N LYS A 57 0.54 -13.06 -4.23
CA LYS A 57 1.43 -14.21 -4.27
C LYS A 57 2.87 -13.77 -4.54
N ILE A 58 3.84 -14.60 -4.15
CA ILE A 58 5.27 -14.29 -4.35
C ILE A 58 5.59 -14.09 -5.83
N ASN A 59 5.04 -14.93 -6.71
CA ASN A 59 5.26 -14.84 -8.16
C ASN A 59 4.57 -13.63 -8.83
N SER A 60 3.76 -12.87 -8.08
CA SER A 60 3.16 -11.62 -8.57
C SER A 60 4.07 -10.41 -8.37
N VAL A 61 5.21 -10.56 -7.71
CA VAL A 61 6.15 -9.48 -7.43
C VAL A 61 7.42 -9.67 -8.26
N ASN A 62 7.76 -8.67 -9.04
CA ASN A 62 9.05 -8.60 -9.72
C ASN A 62 9.94 -7.62 -8.95
N PHE A 63 10.98 -8.14 -8.32
CA PHE A 63 11.90 -7.35 -7.49
C PHE A 63 12.95 -6.61 -8.33
N GLU A 64 13.24 -7.07 -9.53
CA GLU A 64 14.20 -6.41 -10.45
C GLU A 64 13.59 -5.14 -11.04
N THR A 65 12.35 -5.26 -11.50
CA THR A 65 11.62 -4.12 -12.08
C THR A 65 10.83 -3.33 -11.05
N MET A 66 10.76 -3.78 -9.79
CA MET A 66 9.97 -3.18 -8.70
C MET A 66 8.49 -3.01 -9.06
N ASP A 67 7.89 -4.07 -9.56
CA ASP A 67 6.53 -4.10 -10.04
C ASP A 67 5.71 -5.21 -9.38
N ILE A 68 4.43 -4.93 -9.15
CA ILE A 68 3.49 -5.88 -8.58
C ILE A 68 2.32 -6.04 -9.53
N ARG A 69 2.08 -7.28 -9.92
CA ARG A 69 0.92 -7.67 -10.71
C ARG A 69 -0.26 -7.96 -9.78
N VAL A 70 -1.34 -7.22 -9.92
CA VAL A 70 -2.56 -7.42 -9.11
C VAL A 70 -3.77 -7.67 -9.98
N PHE A 71 -4.70 -8.51 -9.47
CA PHE A 71 -5.95 -8.83 -10.12
C PHE A 71 -7.09 -8.12 -9.39
N GLY A 72 -7.80 -7.26 -10.10
CA GLY A 72 -8.97 -6.53 -9.61
C GLY A 72 -10.27 -7.29 -9.84
N LYS A 73 -11.39 -6.59 -9.63
CA LYS A 73 -12.74 -7.12 -9.91
C LYS A 73 -12.87 -7.48 -11.41
N GLY A 74 -13.44 -8.65 -11.69
CA GLY A 74 -13.58 -9.14 -13.08
C GLY A 74 -12.27 -9.65 -13.68
N SER A 75 -11.30 -10.08 -12.87
CA SER A 75 -10.00 -10.60 -13.31
C SER A 75 -9.18 -9.61 -14.16
N LYS A 76 -9.49 -8.32 -14.09
CA LYS A 76 -8.68 -7.30 -14.75
C LYS A 76 -7.35 -7.18 -14.04
N GLU A 77 -6.29 -7.40 -14.81
CA GLU A 77 -4.92 -7.28 -14.34
C GLU A 77 -4.43 -5.83 -14.47
N ARG A 78 -3.66 -5.37 -13.47
CA ARG A 78 -2.87 -4.16 -13.58
C ARG A 78 -1.51 -4.35 -12.93
N ILE A 79 -0.54 -3.59 -13.38
CA ILE A 79 0.81 -3.55 -12.81
C ILE A 79 0.92 -2.27 -11.98
N ILE A 80 1.39 -2.42 -10.74
CA ILE A 80 1.61 -1.31 -9.82
C ILE A 80 3.09 -1.23 -9.52
N PRO A 81 3.75 -0.08 -9.74
CA PRO A 81 5.10 0.13 -9.25
C PRO A 81 5.10 0.20 -7.72
N PHE A 82 6.17 -0.23 -7.08
CA PHE A 82 6.36 -0.02 -5.66
C PHE A 82 7.69 0.67 -5.36
N HIS A 83 7.72 1.42 -4.27
CA HIS A 83 8.86 2.23 -3.92
C HIS A 83 10.04 1.37 -3.44
N HIS A 84 11.27 1.76 -3.80
CA HIS A 84 12.49 1.04 -3.42
C HIS A 84 12.68 0.89 -1.91
N ASP A 85 12.18 1.83 -1.11
CA ASP A 85 12.28 1.81 0.36
C ASP A 85 11.60 0.61 1.03
N ILE A 86 10.78 -0.13 0.29
CA ILE A 86 10.18 -1.35 0.83
C ILE A 86 10.91 -2.62 0.41
N LEU A 87 11.90 -2.52 -0.49
CA LEU A 87 12.58 -3.69 -1.05
C LEU A 87 13.30 -4.50 0.03
N ASP A 88 14.14 -3.85 0.84
CA ASP A 88 14.91 -4.50 1.91
C ASP A 88 13.99 -5.09 2.98
N LEU A 89 12.95 -4.34 3.35
CA LEU A 89 11.94 -4.81 4.29
C LEU A 89 11.17 -6.01 3.73
N PHE A 90 10.88 -6.01 2.43
CA PHE A 90 10.20 -7.11 1.77
C PHE A 90 11.05 -8.37 1.77
N ASN A 91 12.32 -8.26 1.38
CA ASN A 91 13.27 -9.36 1.39
C ASN A 91 13.45 -9.93 2.81
N SER A 92 13.64 -9.05 3.80
CA SER A 92 13.75 -9.44 5.21
C SER A 92 12.49 -10.16 5.71
N TYR A 93 11.30 -9.71 5.28
CA TYR A 93 10.06 -10.40 5.61
C TYR A 93 9.94 -11.76 4.94
N LEU A 94 10.37 -11.92 3.70
CA LEU A 94 10.32 -13.23 3.02
C LEU A 94 11.20 -14.27 3.71
N ILE A 95 12.38 -13.87 4.18
CA ILE A 95 13.26 -14.73 4.99
C ILE A 95 12.55 -15.09 6.30
N PHE A 96 12.07 -14.09 7.04
CA PHE A 96 11.33 -14.30 8.28
C PHE A 96 10.10 -15.22 8.09
N ARG A 97 9.35 -15.03 6.99
CA ARG A 97 8.19 -15.84 6.64
C ARG A 97 8.56 -17.31 6.48
N GLN A 98 9.64 -17.58 5.76
CA GLN A 98 10.07 -18.95 5.49
C GLN A 98 10.55 -19.66 6.77
N GLU A 99 11.34 -18.97 7.58
CA GLU A 99 11.95 -19.56 8.77
C GLU A 99 10.96 -19.71 9.94
N ASN A 100 10.13 -18.70 10.16
CA ASN A 100 9.34 -18.60 11.40
C ASN A 100 7.85 -18.91 11.21
N LEU A 101 7.28 -18.68 10.02
CA LEU A 101 5.84 -18.84 9.80
C LEU A 101 5.48 -20.14 9.08
N LYS A 102 6.46 -20.85 8.50
CA LYS A 102 6.28 -22.12 7.79
C LYS A 102 5.04 -22.12 6.89
N PRO A 103 5.05 -21.32 5.82
CA PRO A 103 3.86 -21.04 5.02
C PRO A 103 3.30 -22.31 4.36
N LYS A 104 1.98 -22.43 4.39
CA LYS A 104 1.21 -23.52 3.77
C LYS A 104 0.49 -23.09 2.49
N CYS A 105 0.83 -21.92 1.96
CA CYS A 105 0.24 -21.33 0.77
C CYS A 105 1.22 -20.37 0.11
N GLU A 106 0.91 -20.01 -1.15
CA GLU A 106 1.73 -19.08 -1.94
C GLU A 106 1.52 -17.60 -1.57
N ASN A 107 0.50 -17.30 -0.73
CA ASN A 107 0.25 -15.91 -0.31
C ASN A 107 1.45 -15.33 0.40
N ILE A 108 1.78 -14.08 0.10
CA ILE A 108 2.87 -13.38 0.78
C ILE A 108 2.57 -13.26 2.26
N PHE A 109 1.41 -12.74 2.61
CA PHE A 109 1.05 -12.46 3.99
C PHE A 109 0.31 -13.63 4.65
N VAL A 110 0.99 -14.26 5.60
CA VAL A 110 0.46 -15.40 6.36
C VAL A 110 0.44 -15.12 7.86
N ASN A 111 -0.42 -15.85 8.58
CA ASN A 111 -0.47 -15.82 10.04
C ASN A 111 0.57 -16.78 10.65
N SER A 112 0.64 -16.84 11.98
CA SER A 112 1.57 -17.73 12.72
C SER A 112 1.35 -19.23 12.47
N LYS A 113 0.23 -19.60 11.85
CA LYS A 113 -0.07 -21.00 11.46
C LYS A 113 0.26 -21.29 9.99
N GLY A 114 0.90 -20.34 9.28
CA GLY A 114 1.24 -20.45 7.87
C GLY A 114 0.06 -20.34 6.91
N ARG A 115 -1.11 -19.88 7.37
CA ARG A 115 -2.34 -19.67 6.55
C ARG A 115 -2.49 -18.21 6.17
N PRO A 116 -3.21 -17.89 5.07
CA PRO A 116 -3.45 -16.51 4.66
C PRO A 116 -4.03 -15.65 5.80
N LEU A 117 -3.66 -14.38 5.84
CA LEU A 117 -4.23 -13.42 6.78
C LEU A 117 -5.70 -13.13 6.46
N SER A 118 -6.47 -12.77 7.48
CA SER A 118 -7.85 -12.32 7.32
C SER A 118 -7.95 -10.79 7.20
N ARG A 119 -9.04 -10.31 6.58
CA ARG A 119 -9.38 -8.89 6.55
C ARG A 119 -9.51 -8.30 7.96
N GLN A 120 -10.13 -9.07 8.86
CA GLN A 120 -10.32 -8.67 10.26
C GLN A 120 -8.99 -8.40 10.98
N TYR A 121 -7.93 -9.15 10.66
CA TYR A 121 -6.60 -8.90 11.22
C TYR A 121 -6.11 -7.51 10.83
N ILE A 122 -6.17 -7.15 9.53
CA ILE A 122 -5.72 -5.84 9.05
C ILE A 122 -6.55 -4.71 9.68
N TRP A 123 -7.87 -4.86 9.76
CA TRP A 123 -8.74 -3.87 10.40
C TRP A 123 -8.43 -3.67 11.89
N LYS A 124 -8.20 -4.76 12.64
CA LYS A 124 -7.79 -4.70 14.05
C LYS A 124 -6.45 -3.99 14.22
N MET A 125 -5.51 -4.27 13.34
CA MET A 125 -4.20 -3.65 13.33
C MET A 125 -4.30 -2.14 13.05
N CYS A 126 -5.02 -1.72 12.03
CA CYS A 126 -5.29 -0.30 11.75
C CYS A 126 -5.94 0.38 12.96
N ARG A 127 -6.99 -0.21 13.54
CA ARG A 127 -7.66 0.36 14.72
C ARG A 127 -6.70 0.51 15.91
N LYS A 128 -5.86 -0.48 16.17
CA LYS A 128 -4.89 -0.42 17.27
C LYS A 128 -3.91 0.73 17.10
N VAL A 129 -3.34 0.88 15.90
CA VAL A 129 -2.41 1.97 15.59
C VAL A 129 -3.13 3.32 15.62
N GLY A 130 -4.32 3.39 15.00
CA GLY A 130 -5.13 4.61 14.99
C GLY A 130 -5.49 5.11 16.39
N ASN A 131 -5.93 4.21 17.29
CA ASN A 131 -6.25 4.58 18.67
C ASN A 131 -5.04 5.14 19.42
N PHE A 132 -3.84 4.57 19.17
CA PHE A 132 -2.63 5.04 19.85
C PHE A 132 -2.18 6.40 19.33
N LEU A 133 -2.25 6.61 18.01
CA LEU A 133 -1.83 7.86 17.37
C LEU A 133 -2.95 8.91 17.28
N ASN A 134 -4.14 8.59 17.84
CA ASN A 134 -5.34 9.44 17.74
C ASN A 134 -5.72 9.76 16.28
N LEU A 135 -5.64 8.75 15.41
CA LEU A 135 -5.97 8.84 13.99
C LEU A 135 -7.16 7.93 13.65
N GLU A 136 -8.05 8.40 12.76
CA GLU A 136 -9.08 7.54 12.16
C GLU A 136 -8.45 6.65 11.08
N LEU A 137 -7.83 5.53 11.49
CA LEU A 137 -7.04 4.68 10.61
C LEU A 137 -7.81 3.44 10.15
N HIS A 138 -7.90 3.29 8.83
CA HIS A 138 -8.48 2.12 8.18
C HIS A 138 -7.77 1.86 6.82
N PRO A 139 -7.86 0.64 6.23
CA PRO A 139 -7.07 0.31 5.03
C PRO A 139 -7.31 1.23 3.83
N HIS A 140 -8.53 1.74 3.64
CA HIS A 140 -8.83 2.61 2.50
C HIS A 140 -8.22 4.00 2.62
N ILE A 141 -7.89 4.46 3.84
CA ILE A 141 -7.29 5.78 4.01
C ILE A 141 -5.90 5.87 3.40
N PHE A 142 -5.11 4.78 3.44
CA PHE A 142 -3.79 4.74 2.81
C PHE A 142 -3.88 4.96 1.31
N ARG A 143 -4.86 4.33 0.67
CA ARG A 143 -5.09 4.49 -0.76
C ARG A 143 -5.53 5.90 -1.14
N HIS A 144 -6.39 6.51 -0.32
CA HIS A 144 -6.82 7.89 -0.50
C HIS A 144 -5.65 8.87 -0.30
N SER A 145 -4.85 8.64 0.74
CA SER A 145 -3.66 9.44 1.03
C SER A 145 -2.62 9.32 -0.09
N LEU A 146 -2.36 8.11 -0.62
CA LEU A 146 -1.50 7.93 -1.78
C LEU A 146 -1.97 8.77 -2.96
N ALA A 147 -3.28 8.72 -3.31
CA ALA A 147 -3.83 9.50 -4.41
C ALA A 147 -3.57 11.00 -4.24
N THR A 148 -3.82 11.51 -3.03
CA THR A 148 -3.62 12.93 -2.69
C THR A 148 -2.13 13.30 -2.77
N HIS A 149 -1.25 12.46 -2.24
CA HIS A 149 0.19 12.72 -2.22
C HIS A 149 0.80 12.66 -3.64
N LEU A 150 0.41 11.68 -4.46
CA LEU A 150 0.84 11.63 -5.85
C LEU A 150 0.38 12.86 -6.64
N LEU A 151 -0.87 13.30 -6.43
CA LEU A 151 -1.39 14.52 -7.06
C LEU A 151 -0.60 15.75 -6.63
N SER A 152 -0.36 15.90 -5.33
CA SER A 152 0.44 17.00 -4.77
C SER A 152 1.89 16.96 -5.25
N GLY A 153 2.44 15.77 -5.52
CA GLY A 153 3.77 15.57 -6.10
C GLY A 153 3.82 15.80 -7.63
N GLY A 154 2.68 16.13 -8.26
CA GLY A 154 2.60 16.47 -9.68
C GLY A 154 2.35 15.29 -10.62
N ALA A 155 1.86 14.14 -10.12
CA ALA A 155 1.38 13.06 -10.97
C ALA A 155 0.05 13.44 -11.63
N SER A 156 -0.15 12.98 -12.85
CA SER A 156 -1.41 13.21 -13.58
C SER A 156 -2.56 12.39 -12.94
N ILE A 157 -3.78 12.91 -13.03
CA ILE A 157 -4.98 12.18 -12.56
C ILE A 157 -5.09 10.82 -13.28
N LYS A 158 -4.71 10.78 -14.56
CA LYS A 158 -4.72 9.55 -15.36
C LYS A 158 -3.77 8.50 -14.75
N THR A 159 -2.52 8.87 -14.45
CA THR A 159 -1.53 8.01 -13.79
C THR A 159 -2.04 7.48 -12.46
N ILE A 160 -2.65 8.35 -11.63
CA ILE A 160 -3.23 7.95 -10.34
C ILE A 160 -4.37 6.94 -10.53
N GLN A 161 -5.27 7.18 -11.49
CA GLN A 161 -6.37 6.27 -11.79
C GLN A 161 -5.88 4.90 -12.27
N GLU A 162 -4.83 4.85 -13.08
CA GLU A 162 -4.22 3.62 -13.57
C GLU A 162 -3.57 2.83 -12.43
N ILE A 163 -2.76 3.46 -11.57
CA ILE A 163 -2.14 2.84 -10.40
C ILE A 163 -3.21 2.26 -9.47
N LEU A 164 -4.24 3.04 -9.21
CA LEU A 164 -5.30 2.63 -8.29
C LEU A 164 -6.30 1.65 -8.92
N GLY A 165 -6.44 1.58 -10.22
CA GLY A 165 -7.38 0.71 -10.91
C GLY A 165 -8.84 1.14 -10.68
N HIS A 166 -9.19 2.37 -11.10
CA HIS A 166 -10.57 2.87 -11.10
C HIS A 166 -11.36 2.30 -12.27
N GLU A 167 -12.58 1.83 -12.02
CA GLU A 167 -13.43 1.11 -13.00
C GLU A 167 -13.91 1.95 -14.19
N SER A 168 -13.76 3.28 -14.18
CA SER A 168 -14.41 4.18 -15.14
C SER A 168 -13.67 4.37 -16.47
N ILE A 169 -12.50 3.78 -16.66
CA ILE A 169 -11.83 3.80 -17.96
C ILE A 169 -11.84 2.38 -18.52
N SER A 170 -12.92 2.07 -19.25
CA SER A 170 -13.06 0.85 -20.05
C SER A 170 -12.23 1.00 -21.33
N THR A 171 -10.93 0.92 -21.21
CA THR A 171 -10.10 0.61 -22.35
C THR A 171 -9.11 -0.45 -21.93
N THR A 172 -9.31 -1.64 -22.47
CA THR A 172 -8.24 -2.61 -22.69
C THR A 172 -7.29 -1.95 -23.71
N GLN A 173 -6.70 -0.82 -23.35
CA GLN A 173 -5.58 -0.30 -24.09
C GLN A 173 -4.47 -1.31 -23.86
N ILE A 174 -3.97 -1.83 -24.96
CA ILE A 174 -2.72 -2.58 -24.99
C ILE A 174 -1.71 -1.69 -24.28
N TYR A 175 -1.41 -2.01 -23.01
CA TYR A 175 -0.36 -1.33 -22.26
C TYR A 175 0.94 -1.61 -22.98
N THR A 176 1.36 -0.70 -23.84
CA THR A 176 2.68 -0.77 -24.41
C THR A 176 3.68 -0.54 -23.29
N HIS A 177 4.81 -1.22 -23.34
CA HIS A 177 5.91 -1.04 -22.37
C HIS A 177 6.25 0.45 -22.15
N LEU A 178 6.17 1.27 -23.21
CA LEU A 178 6.42 2.72 -23.16
C LEU A 178 5.44 3.48 -22.26
N VAL A 179 4.16 3.15 -22.30
CA VAL A 179 3.12 3.80 -21.45
C VAL A 179 3.33 3.45 -19.99
N TYR A 180 3.71 2.21 -19.70
CA TYR A 180 4.00 1.79 -18.33
C TYR A 180 5.27 2.44 -17.76
N GLU A 181 6.32 2.58 -18.55
CA GLU A 181 7.56 3.25 -18.13
C GLU A 181 7.32 4.76 -17.84
N GLU A 182 6.43 5.40 -18.57
CA GLU A 182 6.04 6.78 -18.30
C GLU A 182 5.25 6.90 -16.98
N LEU A 183 4.27 6.02 -16.76
CA LEU A 183 3.53 5.92 -15.50
C LEU A 183 4.48 5.73 -14.31
N LYS A 184 5.44 4.84 -14.46
CA LYS A 184 6.44 4.54 -13.44
C LYS A 184 7.33 5.74 -13.13
N ARG A 185 7.78 6.46 -14.17
CA ARG A 185 8.54 7.71 -13.99
C ARG A 185 7.73 8.78 -13.27
N GLU A 186 6.46 8.98 -13.61
CA GLU A 186 5.57 9.92 -12.89
C GLU A 186 5.40 9.54 -11.43
N TYR A 187 5.19 8.24 -11.15
CA TYR A 187 5.06 7.74 -9.79
C TYR A 187 6.29 8.09 -8.94
N PHE A 188 7.49 7.72 -9.39
CA PHE A 188 8.71 8.01 -8.63
C PHE A 188 9.02 9.50 -8.52
N ARG A 189 8.77 10.28 -9.57
CA ARG A 189 8.92 11.73 -9.54
C ARG A 189 7.99 12.37 -8.52
N ALA A 190 6.74 11.94 -8.46
CA ALA A 190 5.77 12.46 -7.51
C ALA A 190 6.16 12.17 -6.06
N PHE A 191 6.66 10.96 -5.76
CA PHE A 191 7.19 10.65 -4.44
C PHE A 191 8.41 11.49 -4.08
N LYS A 192 9.34 11.69 -5.01
CA LYS A 192 10.51 12.55 -4.80
C LYS A 192 10.11 13.99 -4.50
N ASN A 193 9.15 14.54 -5.25
CA ASN A 193 8.66 15.90 -5.06
C ASN A 193 7.88 16.07 -3.75
N PHE A 194 7.22 15.00 -3.31
CA PHE A 194 6.51 14.99 -2.03
C PHE A 194 7.46 14.79 -0.84
N ASP A 195 8.75 14.50 -1.10
CA ASP A 195 9.84 14.39 -0.13
C ASP A 195 9.49 13.50 1.08
N ILE A 196 8.96 12.31 0.83
CA ILE A 196 8.80 11.28 1.86
C ILE A 196 10.12 10.49 1.92
N ASP A 197 11.08 10.97 2.70
CA ASP A 197 12.21 10.15 3.12
C ASP A 197 11.73 9.15 4.19
N ILE A 198 11.52 7.91 3.78
CA ILE A 198 10.85 6.88 4.61
C ILE A 198 11.87 5.91 5.21
N ASN A 199 13.14 6.24 5.15
CA ASN A 199 14.19 5.38 5.68
C ASN A 199 14.70 5.87 7.06
N PRO A 200 13.93 5.62 8.17
CA PRO A 200 14.45 5.90 9.51
C PRO A 200 15.55 4.92 9.94
N ILE A 201 15.81 3.86 9.14
CA ILE A 201 16.76 2.79 9.51
C ILE A 201 18.22 3.20 9.27
N ASN A 202 18.50 4.25 8.49
CA ASN A 202 19.86 4.72 8.20
C ASN A 202 20.37 5.81 9.17
N LYS A 203 19.74 5.99 10.34
CA LYS A 203 20.18 6.93 11.38
C LYS A 203 20.42 6.26 12.74
N LEU A 204 20.94 5.03 12.73
CA LEU A 204 21.51 4.38 13.91
C LEU A 204 22.93 3.92 13.61
#